data_13469bfad91a85d005372ca84efd3550
#
_entry.id   13469bfad91a85d005372ca84efd3550
#
_cell.length_a   1.000
_cell.length_b   1.000
_cell.length_c   1.000
_cell.angle_alpha   90.00
_cell.angle_beta   90.00
_cell.angle_gamma   90.00
#
_symmetry.space_group_name_H-M   'P 1'
#
loop_
_entity.id
_entity.type
_entity.pdbx_description
1 polymer ?
#
loop_
_entity_poly.entity_id
_entity_poly.type
_entity_poly.pdbx_seq_one_letter_code
_entity_poly.pdbx_strand_id
1 'polypeptide(L)' 'PRFFVCGRGAIVNMENAADFQDAAFCMTDGSQVYVSQELLKAARQAFMEFLLQRGRVG' A
#
# COMPACT_ATOMS: atom_id res chain seq x y z
N PRO A 1 6.96 -7.26 4.90
CA PRO A 1 6.17 -6.58 5.91
C PRO A 1 4.90 -5.98 5.33
N ARG A 2 3.90 -5.92 6.17
CA ARG A 2 2.60 -5.44 5.73
C ARG A 2 2.40 -3.94 5.91
N PHE A 3 3.34 -3.28 6.57
CA PHE A 3 3.22 -1.85 6.81
C PHE A 3 4.10 -1.06 5.85
N PHE A 4 3.56 0.03 5.37
CA PHE A 4 4.30 0.91 4.49
C PHE A 4 4.13 2.36 4.93
N VAL A 5 5.25 3.09 5.01
CA VAL A 5 5.23 4.49 5.39
C VAL A 5 4.97 5.32 4.13
N CYS A 6 3.82 5.98 4.10
CA CYS A 6 3.38 6.73 2.91
C CYS A 6 3.91 8.15 2.88
N GLY A 7 4.46 8.62 3.97
CA GLY A 7 4.95 9.96 4.09
C GLY A 7 4.95 10.35 5.55
N ARG A 8 4.89 11.64 5.82
CA ARG A 8 4.96 12.13 7.19
C ARG A 8 3.81 11.60 8.02
N GLY A 9 4.14 10.75 8.97
CA GLY A 9 3.17 10.28 9.92
C GLY A 9 2.06 9.40 9.36
N ALA A 10 2.14 9.05 8.08
CA ALA A 10 1.12 8.22 7.46
C ALA A 10 1.67 6.82 7.25
N ILE A 11 1.08 5.86 7.91
CA ILE A 11 1.46 4.45 7.77
C ILE A 11 0.23 3.67 7.35
N VAL A 12 0.40 2.81 6.35
CA VAL A 12 -0.70 2.00 5.86
C VAL A 12 -0.41 0.53 6.16
N ASN A 13 -1.46 -0.18 6.56
CA ASN A 13 -1.38 -1.64 6.69
C ASN A 13 -1.91 -2.23 5.38
N MET A 14 -1.02 -2.82 4.60
CA MET A 14 -1.37 -3.30 3.28
C MET A 14 -2.36 -4.46 3.32
N GLU A 15 -2.51 -5.11 4.46
CA GLU A 15 -3.54 -6.13 4.60
C GLU A 15 -4.94 -5.55 4.46
N ASN A 16 -5.09 -4.26 4.75
CA ASN A 16 -6.38 -3.58 4.63
C ASN A 16 -6.47 -2.75 3.35
N ALA A 17 -5.52 -2.89 2.46
CA ALA A 17 -5.51 -2.16 1.20
C ALA A 17 -6.15 -3.01 0.12
N ALA A 18 -7.17 -2.47 -0.53
CA ALA A 18 -7.85 -3.17 -1.61
C ALA A 18 -7.14 -2.94 -2.94
N ASP A 19 -6.53 -1.77 -3.11
CA ASP A 19 -5.91 -1.41 -4.38
C ASP A 19 -4.94 -0.26 -4.16
N PHE A 20 -4.15 0.02 -5.17
CA PHE A 20 -3.26 1.19 -5.18
C PHE A 20 -3.39 1.88 -6.53
N GLN A 21 -3.96 3.08 -6.55
CA GLN A 21 -4.09 3.84 -7.78
C GLN A 21 -4.15 5.32 -7.47
N ASP A 22 -3.77 6.13 -8.47
CA ASP A 22 -3.80 7.59 -8.34
C ASP A 22 -3.03 8.07 -7.13
N ALA A 23 -1.86 7.47 -6.91
CA ALA A 23 -0.95 7.86 -5.84
C ALA A 23 -1.52 7.60 -4.45
N ALA A 24 -2.47 6.69 -4.31
CA ALA A 24 -3.10 6.42 -3.02
C ALA A 24 -3.39 4.93 -2.85
N PHE A 25 -3.29 4.47 -1.62
CA PHE A 25 -3.81 3.16 -1.27
C PHE A 25 -5.31 3.29 -1.01
N CYS A 26 -6.09 2.48 -1.71
CA CYS A 26 -7.53 2.44 -1.51
C CYS A 26 -7.82 1.35 -0.50
N MET A 27 -8.31 1.74 0.66
CA MET A 27 -8.49 0.82 1.77
C MET A 27 -9.84 0.11 1.67
N THR A 28 -9.94 -1.02 2.37
CA THR A 28 -11.16 -1.82 2.31
C THR A 28 -12.37 -1.13 2.93
N ASP A 29 -12.14 -0.13 3.78
CA ASP A 29 -13.24 0.62 4.37
C ASP A 29 -13.68 1.80 3.49
N GLY A 30 -13.08 1.94 2.32
CA GLY A 30 -13.43 3.02 1.41
C GLY A 30 -12.56 4.26 1.54
N SER A 31 -11.68 4.31 2.53
CA SER A 31 -10.81 5.47 2.70
C SER A 31 -9.62 5.37 1.75
N GLN A 32 -8.93 6.49 1.59
CA GLN A 32 -7.73 6.54 0.76
C GLN A 32 -6.58 7.12 1.56
N VAL A 33 -5.40 6.54 1.38
CA VAL A 33 -4.18 7.05 2.03
C VAL A 33 -3.22 7.46 0.93
N TYR A 34 -2.97 8.76 0.82
CA TYR A 34 -2.12 9.27 -0.25
C TYR A 34 -0.65 9.08 0.09
N VAL A 35 0.14 8.81 -0.94
CA VAL A 35 1.56 8.55 -0.82
C VAL A 35 2.34 9.74 -1.35
N SER A 36 3.39 10.13 -0.64
CA SER A 36 4.28 11.19 -1.10
C SER A 36 4.84 10.84 -2.46
N GLN A 37 4.98 11.86 -3.31
CA GLN A 37 5.41 11.65 -4.68
C GLN A 37 6.76 10.93 -4.74
N GLU A 38 7.64 11.22 -3.80
CA GLU A 38 8.95 10.58 -3.74
C GLU A 38 8.86 9.09 -3.45
N LEU A 39 7.76 8.65 -2.85
CA LEU A 39 7.61 7.28 -2.41
C LEU A 39 6.67 6.47 -3.31
N LEU A 40 6.15 7.08 -4.38
CA LEU A 40 5.16 6.39 -5.21
C LEU A 40 5.69 5.11 -5.80
N LYS A 41 6.90 5.15 -6.31
CA LYS A 41 7.49 3.97 -6.93
C LYS A 41 7.69 2.87 -5.90
N ALA A 42 8.19 3.24 -4.73
CA ALA A 42 8.40 2.27 -3.67
C ALA A 42 7.09 1.71 -3.17
N ALA A 43 6.05 2.55 -3.08
CA ALA A 43 4.74 2.11 -2.63
C ALA A 43 4.14 1.09 -3.59
N ARG A 44 4.23 1.37 -4.88
CA ARG A 44 3.71 0.45 -5.89
C ARG A 44 4.43 -0.89 -5.81
N GLN A 45 5.75 -0.84 -5.70
CA GLN A 45 6.54 -2.06 -5.62
C GLN A 45 6.23 -2.83 -4.34
N ALA A 46 6.11 -2.13 -3.22
CA ALA A 46 5.81 -2.79 -1.96
C ALA A 46 4.45 -3.47 -2.00
N PHE A 47 3.47 -2.81 -2.59
CA PHE A 47 2.13 -3.39 -2.68
C PHE A 47 2.13 -4.62 -3.57
N MET A 48 2.84 -4.56 -4.70
CA MET A 48 2.92 -5.71 -5.60
C MET A 48 3.60 -6.88 -4.93
N GLU A 49 4.67 -6.64 -4.20
CA GLU A 49 5.35 -7.70 -3.49
C GLU A 49 4.46 -8.29 -2.40
N PHE A 50 3.70 -7.45 -1.73
CA PHE A 50 2.78 -7.93 -0.73
C PHE A 50 1.73 -8.85 -1.34
N LEU A 51 1.18 -8.46 -2.49
CA LEU A 51 0.18 -9.28 -3.17
C LEU A 51 0.77 -10.61 -3.63
N LEU A 52 1.99 -10.60 -4.11
CA LEU A 52 2.64 -11.82 -4.54
C LEU A 52 2.86 -12.77 -3.38
N GLN A 53 3.33 -12.26 -2.25
CA GLN A 53 3.53 -13.10 -1.07
C GLN A 53 2.21 -13.64 -0.56
N ARG A 54 1.18 -12.83 -0.63
CA ARG A 54 -0.14 -13.24 -0.22
C ARG A 54 -0.65 -14.40 -1.08
N GLY A 55 -0.34 -14.36 -2.36
CA GLY A 55 -0.76 -15.41 -3.29
C GLY A 55 0.00 -16.70 -3.12
N ARG A 56 1.06 -16.70 -2.32
CA ARG A 56 1.85 -17.89 -2.11
C ARG A 56 1.47 -18.66 -0.87
N VAL A 57 0.45 -18.22 -0.21
CA VAL A 57 -0.01 -18.93 0.96
C VAL A 57 -0.54 -20.27 0.52
N GLY A 58 0.12 -21.25 0.92
CA GLY A 58 -0.33 -22.57 0.47
C GLY A 58 0.29 -23.58 1.29
#